data_5a5ea80f0f319b7d33978214c99a0233
#
_entry.id   5a5ea80f0f319b7d33978214c99a0233
#
_cell.length_a   1.000
_cell.length_b   1.000
_cell.length_c   1.000
_cell.angle_alpha   90.00
_cell.angle_beta   90.00
_cell.angle_gamma   90.00
#
_symmetry.space_group_name_H-M   'P 1'
#
loop_
_entity.id
_entity.type
_entity.pdbx_description
1 polymer ?
#
loop_
_entity_poly.entity_id
_entity_poly.type
_entity_poly.pdbx_seq_one_letter_code
_entity_poly.pdbx_strand_id
1 'polypeptide(L)'
;MSLKPPKKSDLGKSWMKPRRDKNILIRPEYHLIVTEGTETEPQYFEAIRNIINSQYRDKIQLDIHGAGDNTLSLLDKAMNLVRSNPNGYKHVWIVYDTDDFPANRINKTNESCINLSTEETQYHAIWSNQCIELWFLLHFSFFQSDIHRSDYWPKLSEWLKNIGQGEYSKGRTDMFRILWPFMDFAIAN
;
A
#
# COMPACT_ATOMS: atom_id res chain seq x y z
N MET A 1 18.86 -32.61 -32.40
CA MET A 1 19.28 -32.03 -33.70
C MET A 1 20.59 -31.30 -33.52
N SER A 2 21.68 -31.72 -34.17
CA SER A 2 22.97 -31.01 -34.11
C SER A 2 22.88 -29.79 -35.03
N LEU A 3 22.93 -28.60 -34.45
CA LEU A 3 22.99 -27.35 -35.23
C LEU A 3 24.35 -27.29 -35.91
N LYS A 4 24.34 -27.23 -37.23
CA LYS A 4 25.57 -27.04 -38.00
C LYS A 4 26.19 -25.66 -37.66
N PRO A 5 27.53 -25.58 -37.46
CA PRO A 5 28.16 -24.30 -37.22
C PRO A 5 27.94 -23.34 -38.38
N PRO A 6 27.85 -22.02 -38.11
CA PRO A 6 27.64 -21.01 -39.16
C PRO A 6 28.77 -21.01 -40.20
N LYS A 7 28.42 -20.75 -41.47
CA LYS A 7 29.39 -20.65 -42.54
C LYS A 7 30.22 -19.38 -42.39
N LYS A 8 31.48 -19.37 -42.86
CA LYS A 8 32.33 -18.15 -42.85
C LYS A 8 31.67 -16.93 -43.49
N SER A 9 30.84 -17.14 -44.54
CA SER A 9 30.06 -16.10 -45.21
C SER A 9 28.97 -15.45 -44.38
N ASP A 10 28.63 -16.06 -43.22
CA ASP A 10 27.59 -15.56 -42.30
C ASP A 10 28.19 -14.70 -41.18
N LEU A 11 29.51 -14.78 -41.00
CA LEU A 11 30.23 -13.97 -40.03
C LEU A 11 30.13 -12.48 -40.42
N GLY A 12 29.55 -11.69 -39.48
CA GLY A 12 29.36 -10.24 -39.68
C GLY A 12 27.97 -9.81 -40.17
N LYS A 13 27.09 -10.77 -40.55
CA LYS A 13 25.69 -10.43 -40.86
C LYS A 13 24.99 -9.89 -39.61
N SER A 14 24.01 -8.99 -39.80
CA SER A 14 23.31 -8.30 -38.72
C SER A 14 22.63 -9.23 -37.71
N TRP A 15 22.18 -10.40 -38.16
CA TRP A 15 21.55 -11.41 -37.33
C TRP A 15 22.56 -12.26 -36.50
N MET A 16 23.85 -12.24 -36.87
CA MET A 16 24.96 -12.87 -36.14
C MET A 16 25.62 -11.96 -35.12
N LYS A 17 25.37 -10.66 -35.17
CA LYS A 17 25.83 -9.76 -34.13
C LYS A 17 25.12 -10.15 -32.86
N PRO A 18 25.86 -10.36 -31.73
CA PRO A 18 25.19 -10.57 -30.45
C PRO A 18 24.18 -9.43 -30.27
N ARG A 19 22.93 -9.78 -30.03
CA ARG A 19 21.96 -8.78 -29.59
C ARG A 19 22.68 -8.02 -28.47
N ARG A 20 22.96 -6.74 -28.68
CA ARG A 20 23.30 -5.90 -27.56
C ARG A 20 22.13 -6.06 -26.64
N ASP A 21 22.33 -6.83 -25.56
CA ASP A 21 21.47 -6.73 -24.41
C ASP A 21 21.52 -5.25 -24.06
N LYS A 22 20.53 -4.51 -24.53
CA LYS A 22 20.21 -3.26 -23.89
C LYS A 22 19.88 -3.73 -22.50
N ASN A 23 20.83 -3.61 -21.57
CA ASN A 23 20.53 -3.62 -20.16
C ASN A 23 19.50 -2.51 -19.99
N ILE A 24 18.26 -2.86 -20.19
CA ILE A 24 17.13 -2.04 -19.78
C ILE A 24 17.26 -2.09 -18.29
N LEU A 25 17.84 -1.06 -17.70
CA LEU A 25 17.84 -0.83 -16.27
C LEU A 25 16.37 -0.64 -15.93
N ILE A 26 15.72 -1.75 -15.57
CA ILE A 26 14.38 -1.71 -14.99
C ILE A 26 14.58 -1.05 -13.63
N ARG A 27 14.23 0.23 -13.54
CA ARG A 27 14.18 0.91 -12.23
C ARG A 27 12.91 0.47 -11.55
N PRO A 28 12.96 0.15 -10.26
CA PRO A 28 11.74 -0.13 -9.51
C PRO A 28 10.83 1.09 -9.52
N GLU A 29 9.53 0.85 -9.52
CA GLU A 29 8.55 1.91 -9.25
C GLU A 29 8.53 2.18 -7.76
N TYR A 30 8.57 3.46 -7.39
CA TYR A 30 8.47 3.89 -6.00
C TYR A 30 7.04 4.25 -5.67
N HIS A 31 6.54 3.68 -4.59
CA HIS A 31 5.22 3.95 -4.03
C HIS A 31 5.36 4.54 -2.64
N LEU A 32 4.51 5.48 -2.30
CA LEU A 32 4.46 6.13 -1.00
C LEU A 32 3.09 5.89 -0.36
N ILE A 33 3.07 5.45 0.88
CA ILE A 33 1.87 5.46 1.72
C ILE A 33 2.09 6.49 2.82
N VAL A 34 1.17 7.44 2.93
CA VAL A 34 1.14 8.43 4.02
C VAL A 34 -0.14 8.21 4.80
N THR A 35 0.01 7.92 6.09
CA THR A 35 -1.10 7.61 6.98
C THR A 35 -1.35 8.76 7.95
N GLU A 36 -2.61 8.98 8.33
CA GLU A 36 -2.98 9.97 9.33
C GLU A 36 -2.45 9.59 10.72
N GLY A 37 -2.61 8.33 11.11
CA GLY A 37 -2.08 7.81 12.36
C GLY A 37 -0.55 7.62 12.32
N THR A 38 0.05 7.58 13.51
CA THR A 38 1.50 7.35 13.70
C THR A 38 1.81 5.93 14.15
N GLU A 39 0.83 5.13 14.49
CA GLU A 39 1.01 3.79 15.08
C GLU A 39 0.32 2.68 14.29
N THR A 40 -1.00 2.56 14.36
CA THR A 40 -1.74 1.37 13.88
C THR A 40 -1.60 1.18 12.38
N GLU A 41 -1.90 2.20 11.58
CA GLU A 41 -1.81 2.16 10.12
C GLU A 41 -0.37 1.99 9.64
N PRO A 42 0.61 2.79 10.10
CA PRO A 42 2.00 2.59 9.69
C PRO A 42 2.50 1.19 10.00
N GLN A 43 2.22 0.64 11.17
CA GLN A 43 2.68 -0.70 11.55
C GLN A 43 2.06 -1.79 10.70
N TYR A 44 0.78 -1.65 10.33
CA TYR A 44 0.12 -2.58 9.43
C TYR A 44 0.78 -2.55 8.03
N PHE A 45 1.00 -1.37 7.46
CA PHE A 45 1.62 -1.21 6.15
C PHE A 45 3.12 -1.52 6.13
N GLU A 46 3.83 -1.33 7.25
CA GLU A 46 5.23 -1.72 7.40
C GLU A 46 5.46 -3.21 7.17
N ALA A 47 4.55 -4.04 7.63
CA ALA A 47 4.63 -5.48 7.38
C ALA A 47 4.49 -5.79 5.87
N ILE A 48 3.61 -5.09 5.17
CA ILE A 48 3.44 -5.18 3.71
C ILE A 48 4.71 -4.68 3.01
N ARG A 49 5.25 -3.52 3.42
CA ARG A 49 6.49 -2.96 2.90
C ARG A 49 7.64 -3.95 2.97
N ASN A 50 7.79 -4.62 4.12
CA ASN A 50 8.87 -5.57 4.33
C ASN A 50 8.79 -6.75 3.35
N ILE A 51 7.58 -7.22 3.02
CA ILE A 51 7.37 -8.27 2.02
C ILE A 51 7.69 -7.74 0.61
N ILE A 52 7.11 -6.60 0.23
CA ILE A 52 7.28 -6.02 -1.11
C ILE A 52 8.75 -5.70 -1.35
N ASN A 53 9.39 -4.96 -0.44
CA ASN A 53 10.76 -4.51 -0.62
C ASN A 53 11.79 -5.66 -0.55
N SER A 54 11.45 -6.80 0.06
CA SER A 54 12.31 -7.98 0.06
C SER A 54 12.13 -8.87 -1.17
N GLN A 55 10.89 -9.10 -1.59
CA GLN A 55 10.57 -10.07 -2.65
C GLN A 55 10.51 -9.43 -4.05
N TYR A 56 10.16 -8.15 -4.12
CA TYR A 56 9.89 -7.43 -5.38
C TYR A 56 10.75 -6.18 -5.55
N ARG A 57 11.87 -6.06 -4.81
CA ARG A 57 12.71 -4.86 -4.75
C ARG A 57 13.15 -4.31 -6.11
N ASP A 58 13.29 -5.18 -7.12
CA ASP A 58 13.69 -4.80 -8.47
C ASP A 58 12.52 -4.28 -9.31
N LYS A 59 11.29 -4.38 -8.80
CA LYS A 59 10.05 -3.95 -9.48
C LYS A 59 9.36 -2.82 -8.74
N ILE A 60 9.24 -2.93 -7.42
CA ILE A 60 8.50 -1.99 -6.57
C ILE A 60 9.30 -1.73 -5.30
N GLN A 61 9.34 -0.48 -4.88
CA GLN A 61 9.82 -0.03 -3.58
C GLN A 61 8.69 0.74 -2.89
N LEU A 62 8.39 0.38 -1.66
CA LEU A 62 7.31 0.97 -0.88
C LEU A 62 7.88 1.72 0.32
N ASP A 63 7.51 3.00 0.46
CA ASP A 63 7.84 3.85 1.60
C ASP A 63 6.58 4.14 2.41
N ILE A 64 6.70 4.16 3.75
CA ILE A 64 5.60 4.40 4.68
C ILE A 64 5.93 5.59 5.58
N HIS A 65 4.99 6.50 5.73
CA HIS A 65 5.10 7.65 6.62
C HIS A 65 3.82 7.87 7.43
N GLY A 66 3.90 7.71 8.75
CA GLY A 66 2.87 8.16 9.68
C GLY A 66 2.96 9.67 9.90
N ALA A 67 1.89 10.41 9.65
CA ALA A 67 1.92 11.86 9.70
C ALA A 67 1.65 12.43 11.09
N GLY A 68 0.72 11.85 11.83
CA GLY A 68 0.26 12.39 13.12
C GLY A 68 -0.49 13.72 12.99
N ASP A 69 -1.05 14.00 11.82
CA ASP A 69 -1.67 15.26 11.45
C ASP A 69 -3.11 15.03 10.97
N ASN A 70 -3.87 16.13 10.86
CA ASN A 70 -5.20 16.07 10.28
C ASN A 70 -5.15 15.85 8.76
N THR A 71 -6.26 15.41 8.19
CA THR A 71 -6.39 14.99 6.77
C THR A 71 -5.92 16.04 5.75
N LEU A 72 -6.05 17.35 6.02
CA LEU A 72 -5.62 18.40 5.08
C LEU A 72 -4.11 18.57 5.08
N SER A 73 -3.48 18.58 6.25
CA SER A 73 -2.01 18.64 6.38
C SER A 73 -1.32 17.35 5.91
N LEU A 74 -2.04 16.22 5.93
CA LEU A 74 -1.59 14.94 5.42
C LEU A 74 -1.24 15.02 3.92
N LEU A 75 -2.08 15.65 3.12
CA LEU A 75 -1.84 15.83 1.69
C LEU A 75 -0.64 16.74 1.41
N ASP A 76 -0.51 17.86 2.16
CA ASP A 76 0.64 18.75 2.04
C ASP A 76 1.95 18.04 2.41
N LYS A 77 1.92 17.20 3.44
CA LYS A 77 3.06 16.37 3.83
C LYS A 77 3.43 15.37 2.75
N ALA A 78 2.45 14.71 2.16
CA ALA A 78 2.68 13.80 1.03
C ALA A 78 3.33 14.51 -0.16
N MET A 79 2.83 15.69 -0.55
CA MET A 79 3.42 16.50 -1.62
C MET A 79 4.88 16.88 -1.33
N ASN A 80 5.20 17.23 -0.08
CA ASN A 80 6.56 17.56 0.32
C ASN A 80 7.49 16.33 0.24
N LEU A 81 7.02 15.15 0.65
CA LEU A 81 7.76 13.89 0.50
C LEU A 81 8.01 13.55 -0.96
N VAL A 82 7.00 13.72 -1.83
CA VAL A 82 7.15 13.52 -3.28
C VAL A 82 8.21 14.44 -3.87
N ARG A 83 8.19 15.74 -3.52
CA ARG A 83 9.17 16.71 -4.01
C ARG A 83 10.59 16.43 -3.53
N SER A 84 10.74 15.84 -2.34
CA SER A 84 12.06 15.55 -1.76
C SER A 84 12.67 14.23 -2.23
N ASN A 85 11.90 13.34 -2.83
CA ASN A 85 12.41 12.06 -3.31
C ASN A 85 13.02 12.21 -4.73
N PRO A 86 14.33 11.99 -4.90
CA PRO A 86 14.98 12.14 -6.19
C PRO A 86 14.56 11.08 -7.23
N ASN A 87 13.99 9.96 -6.80
CA ASN A 87 13.51 8.90 -7.68
C ASN A 87 12.07 9.15 -8.15
N GLY A 88 11.34 10.08 -7.50
CA GLY A 88 9.91 10.27 -7.67
C GLY A 88 9.10 9.12 -7.07
N TYR A 89 7.78 9.29 -7.03
CA TYR A 89 6.83 8.23 -6.66
C TYR A 89 5.82 8.07 -7.79
N LYS A 90 5.60 6.84 -8.23
CA LYS A 90 4.57 6.53 -9.23
C LYS A 90 3.17 6.57 -8.63
N HIS A 91 3.02 6.04 -7.43
CA HIS A 91 1.77 6.03 -6.69
C HIS A 91 1.96 6.57 -5.27
N VAL A 92 1.06 7.45 -4.86
CA VAL A 92 1.00 8.06 -3.53
C VAL A 92 -0.37 7.76 -2.93
N TRP A 93 -0.39 7.02 -1.83
CA TRP A 93 -1.58 6.57 -1.16
C TRP A 93 -1.78 7.40 0.11
N ILE A 94 -2.87 8.17 0.16
CA ILE A 94 -3.25 8.98 1.32
C ILE A 94 -4.27 8.18 2.12
N VAL A 95 -3.84 7.66 3.27
CA VAL A 95 -4.64 6.77 4.13
C VAL A 95 -5.08 7.54 5.36
N TYR A 96 -6.39 7.63 5.57
CA TYR A 96 -6.98 8.37 6.69
C TYR A 96 -8.26 7.74 7.19
N ASP A 97 -8.58 8.04 8.43
CA ASP A 97 -9.80 7.65 9.09
C ASP A 97 -10.88 8.71 8.88
N THR A 98 -12.12 8.28 8.67
CA THR A 98 -13.21 9.28 8.52
C THR A 98 -13.68 9.81 9.85
N ASP A 99 -13.40 9.11 10.95
CA ASP A 99 -13.88 9.48 12.28
C ASP A 99 -15.37 9.90 12.25
N ASP A 100 -15.70 10.96 12.97
CA ASP A 100 -17.02 11.62 12.95
C ASP A 100 -17.05 12.82 11.98
N PHE A 101 -16.13 12.87 10.98
CA PHE A 101 -16.07 13.97 10.03
C PHE A 101 -17.21 13.92 9.03
N PRO A 102 -17.73 15.10 8.66
CA PRO A 102 -18.77 15.17 7.63
C PRO A 102 -18.25 14.75 6.26
N ALA A 103 -19.10 14.09 5.47
CA ALA A 103 -18.78 13.52 4.17
C ALA A 103 -18.09 14.49 3.18
N ASN A 104 -18.31 15.80 3.32
CA ASN A 104 -17.68 16.82 2.47
C ASN A 104 -16.15 16.88 2.63
N ARG A 105 -15.58 16.50 3.79
CA ARG A 105 -14.13 16.46 3.98
C ARG A 105 -13.51 15.26 3.25
N ILE A 106 -14.19 14.13 3.29
CA ILE A 106 -13.77 12.91 2.59
C ILE A 106 -13.72 13.19 1.10
N ASN A 107 -14.79 13.74 0.55
CA ASN A 107 -14.90 14.10 -0.87
C ASN A 107 -13.82 15.10 -1.28
N LYS A 108 -13.55 16.12 -0.48
CA LYS A 108 -12.52 17.13 -0.77
C LYS A 108 -11.11 16.51 -0.86
N THR A 109 -10.77 15.58 -0.01
CA THR A 109 -9.47 14.88 -0.08
C THR A 109 -9.36 14.05 -1.35
N ASN A 110 -10.42 13.33 -1.71
CA ASN A 110 -10.46 12.56 -2.95
C ASN A 110 -10.36 13.46 -4.19
N GLU A 111 -11.11 14.56 -4.24
CA GLU A 111 -11.01 15.54 -5.33
C GLU A 111 -9.60 16.13 -5.43
N SER A 112 -8.97 16.43 -4.29
CA SER A 112 -7.60 16.94 -4.27
C SER A 112 -6.61 15.91 -4.81
N CYS A 113 -6.74 14.64 -4.46
CA CYS A 113 -5.92 13.55 -5.01
C CYS A 113 -6.08 13.44 -6.53
N ILE A 114 -7.32 13.52 -7.04
CA ILE A 114 -7.58 13.50 -8.49
C ILE A 114 -6.90 14.69 -9.19
N ASN A 115 -7.05 15.90 -8.63
CA ASN A 115 -6.48 17.12 -9.21
C ASN A 115 -4.96 17.17 -9.17
N LEU A 116 -4.32 16.52 -8.20
CA LEU A 116 -2.86 16.43 -8.08
C LEU A 116 -2.25 15.33 -8.95
N SER A 117 -3.05 14.38 -9.40
CA SER A 117 -2.57 13.27 -10.22
C SER A 117 -2.11 13.73 -11.59
N THR A 118 -0.97 13.20 -12.03
CA THR A 118 -0.36 13.41 -13.33
C THR A 118 -0.06 12.06 -13.99
N GLU A 119 0.46 12.05 -15.22
CA GLU A 119 0.96 10.81 -15.85
C GLU A 119 2.16 10.20 -15.11
N GLU A 120 2.94 11.04 -14.42
CA GLU A 120 4.14 10.62 -13.68
C GLU A 120 3.83 10.15 -12.27
N THR A 121 2.91 10.82 -11.57
CA THR A 121 2.56 10.54 -10.17
C THR A 121 1.05 10.49 -9.99
N GLN A 122 0.55 9.36 -9.51
CA GLN A 122 -0.88 9.15 -9.24
C GLN A 122 -1.15 9.22 -7.73
N TYR A 123 -2.06 10.09 -7.31
CA TYR A 123 -2.51 10.20 -5.93
C TYR A 123 -3.81 9.44 -5.72
N HIS A 124 -3.89 8.67 -4.64
CA HIS A 124 -5.04 7.86 -4.27
C HIS A 124 -5.48 8.17 -2.86
N ALA A 125 -6.76 8.48 -2.68
CA ALA A 125 -7.37 8.62 -1.36
C ALA A 125 -7.92 7.26 -0.91
N ILE A 126 -7.47 6.77 0.23
CA ILE A 126 -7.96 5.56 0.88
C ILE A 126 -8.45 5.94 2.27
N TRP A 127 -9.68 5.62 2.56
CA TRP A 127 -10.27 5.96 3.85
C TRP A 127 -10.96 4.77 4.49
N SER A 128 -10.87 4.71 5.82
CA SER A 128 -11.60 3.75 6.64
C SER A 128 -12.85 4.41 7.20
N ASN A 129 -13.99 3.72 7.17
CA ASN A 129 -15.17 4.21 7.87
C ASN A 129 -14.91 4.19 9.37
N GLN A 130 -14.88 5.36 9.98
CA GLN A 130 -14.49 5.69 11.34
C GLN A 130 -13.02 5.41 11.64
N CYS A 131 -12.51 4.17 11.51
CA CYS A 131 -11.10 3.85 11.74
C CYS A 131 -10.67 2.52 11.10
N ILE A 132 -9.35 2.32 10.98
CA ILE A 132 -8.74 1.14 10.34
C ILE A 132 -9.18 -0.19 10.97
N GLU A 133 -9.60 -0.19 12.22
CA GLU A 133 -10.06 -1.41 12.91
C GLU A 133 -11.29 -2.03 12.24
N LEU A 134 -12.09 -1.25 11.51
CA LEU A 134 -13.15 -1.83 10.67
C LEU A 134 -12.56 -2.76 9.61
N TRP A 135 -11.49 -2.35 8.93
CA TRP A 135 -10.79 -3.21 7.99
C TRP A 135 -10.31 -4.51 8.66
N PHE A 136 -9.80 -4.43 9.88
CA PHE A 136 -9.38 -5.63 10.62
C PHE A 136 -10.56 -6.55 10.92
N LEU A 137 -11.71 -6.00 11.28
CA LEU A 137 -12.93 -6.77 11.55
C LEU A 137 -13.47 -7.47 10.30
N LEU A 138 -13.38 -6.85 9.13
CA LEU A 138 -13.83 -7.43 7.86
C LEU A 138 -13.11 -8.75 7.51
N HIS A 139 -11.94 -9.00 8.08
CA HIS A 139 -11.26 -10.29 7.94
C HIS A 139 -11.98 -11.45 8.64
N PHE A 140 -12.87 -11.16 9.58
CA PHE A 140 -13.56 -12.16 10.39
C PHE A 140 -15.06 -12.18 10.19
N SER A 141 -15.67 -11.05 9.83
CA SER A 141 -17.12 -10.94 9.75
C SER A 141 -17.56 -9.86 8.76
N PHE A 142 -18.66 -10.13 8.09
CA PHE A 142 -19.37 -9.13 7.31
C PHE A 142 -20.31 -8.31 8.22
N PHE A 143 -20.29 -6.99 8.07
CA PHE A 143 -21.12 -6.07 8.84
C PHE A 143 -22.17 -5.41 7.97
N GLN A 144 -23.45 -5.65 8.28
CA GLN A 144 -24.60 -5.01 7.61
C GLN A 144 -25.21 -3.90 8.47
N SER A 145 -24.84 -3.84 9.74
CA SER A 145 -25.37 -2.86 10.67
C SER A 145 -24.37 -1.72 10.88
N ASP A 146 -24.92 -0.54 11.11
CA ASP A 146 -24.14 0.60 11.57
C ASP A 146 -23.67 0.34 13.01
N ILE A 147 -22.37 0.08 13.15
CA ILE A 147 -21.71 -0.10 14.45
C ILE A 147 -20.71 1.03 14.66
N HIS A 148 -20.67 1.56 15.87
CA HIS A 148 -19.74 2.62 16.22
C HIS A 148 -18.35 2.05 16.52
N ARG A 149 -17.29 2.84 16.26
CA ARG A 149 -15.88 2.44 16.51
C ARG A 149 -15.60 1.99 17.95
N SER A 150 -16.38 2.44 18.93
CA SER A 150 -16.28 1.93 20.31
C SER A 150 -16.49 0.42 20.42
N ASP A 151 -17.21 -0.18 19.47
CA ASP A 151 -17.52 -1.60 19.46
C ASP A 151 -16.46 -2.41 18.68
N TYR A 152 -15.60 -1.75 17.91
CA TYR A 152 -14.58 -2.44 17.09
C TYR A 152 -13.55 -3.17 17.95
N TRP A 153 -13.02 -2.51 18.98
CA TRP A 153 -11.99 -3.10 19.83
C TRP A 153 -12.46 -4.32 20.62
N PRO A 154 -13.64 -4.28 21.32
CA PRO A 154 -14.18 -5.45 21.95
C PRO A 154 -14.39 -6.62 20.99
N LYS A 155 -14.95 -6.36 19.78
CA LYS A 155 -15.17 -7.38 18.76
C LYS A 155 -13.86 -7.97 18.25
N LEU A 156 -12.85 -7.13 17.96
CA LEU A 156 -11.52 -7.59 17.57
C LEU A 156 -10.88 -8.45 18.64
N SER A 157 -10.98 -8.05 19.91
CA SER A 157 -10.44 -8.81 21.02
C SER A 157 -11.12 -10.17 21.16
N GLU A 158 -12.43 -10.24 20.96
CA GLU A 158 -13.17 -11.50 20.95
C GLU A 158 -12.69 -12.43 19.84
N TRP A 159 -12.60 -11.94 18.61
CA TRP A 159 -12.13 -12.72 17.48
C TRP A 159 -10.68 -13.18 17.64
N LEU A 160 -9.79 -12.30 18.07
CA LEU A 160 -8.39 -12.64 18.31
C LEU A 160 -8.23 -13.70 19.41
N LYS A 161 -9.02 -13.63 20.48
CA LYS A 161 -9.07 -14.67 21.51
C LYS A 161 -9.51 -16.02 20.95
N ASN A 162 -10.55 -16.04 20.12
CA ASN A 162 -11.08 -17.26 19.52
C ASN A 162 -10.06 -17.98 18.63
N ILE A 163 -9.13 -17.25 18.01
CA ILE A 163 -8.02 -17.81 17.22
C ILE A 163 -6.71 -17.92 18.02
N GLY A 164 -6.74 -17.74 19.34
CA GLY A 164 -5.57 -17.90 20.22
C GLY A 164 -4.54 -16.78 20.15
N GLN A 165 -4.92 -15.60 19.64
CA GLN A 165 -4.00 -14.46 19.46
C GLN A 165 -4.11 -13.39 20.56
N GLY A 166 -4.86 -13.66 21.65
CA GLY A 166 -5.03 -12.76 22.78
C GLY A 166 -5.98 -11.59 22.52
N GLU A 167 -5.76 -10.47 23.19
CA GLU A 167 -6.60 -9.27 23.03
C GLU A 167 -6.03 -8.30 22.00
N TYR A 168 -6.91 -7.49 21.40
CA TYR A 168 -6.50 -6.37 20.56
C TYR A 168 -5.95 -5.24 21.45
N SER A 169 -4.88 -4.63 20.98
CA SER A 169 -4.38 -3.35 21.49
C SER A 169 -3.98 -2.46 20.33
N LYS A 170 -4.20 -1.15 20.47
CA LYS A 170 -3.79 -0.17 19.47
C LYS A 170 -2.25 -0.22 19.26
N GLY A 171 -1.81 -0.07 18.04
CA GLY A 171 -0.39 -0.15 17.72
C GLY A 171 0.22 -1.56 17.76
N ARG A 172 -0.61 -2.60 17.72
CA ARG A 172 -0.14 -3.98 17.65
C ARG A 172 0.56 -4.29 16.33
N THR A 173 1.84 -4.66 16.38
CA THR A 173 2.73 -4.79 15.21
C THR A 173 2.53 -6.06 14.39
N ASP A 174 1.86 -7.06 14.93
CA ASP A 174 1.66 -8.37 14.27
C ASP A 174 0.29 -8.51 13.58
N MET A 175 -0.53 -7.45 13.54
CA MET A 175 -1.88 -7.50 12.98
C MET A 175 -1.90 -7.98 11.54
N PHE A 176 -1.04 -7.45 10.66
CA PHE A 176 -1.00 -7.91 9.27
C PHE A 176 -0.74 -9.42 9.18
N ARG A 177 0.23 -9.95 9.94
CA ARG A 177 0.56 -11.38 9.96
C ARG A 177 -0.61 -12.25 10.41
N ILE A 178 -1.36 -11.78 11.42
CA ILE A 178 -2.53 -12.49 11.94
C ILE A 178 -3.67 -12.48 10.92
N LEU A 179 -3.90 -11.35 10.26
CA LEU A 179 -5.01 -11.13 9.33
C LEU A 179 -4.76 -11.75 7.95
N TRP A 180 -3.49 -11.90 7.55
CA TRP A 180 -3.10 -12.37 6.22
C TRP A 180 -3.85 -13.65 5.76
N PRO A 181 -4.02 -14.71 6.57
CA PRO A 181 -4.76 -15.91 6.16
C PRO A 181 -6.25 -15.67 5.84
N PHE A 182 -6.81 -14.54 6.27
CA PHE A 182 -8.21 -14.16 6.10
C PHE A 182 -8.41 -13.05 5.07
N MET A 183 -7.35 -12.67 4.33
CA MET A 183 -7.37 -11.54 3.40
C MET A 183 -8.45 -11.67 2.32
N ASP A 184 -8.58 -12.85 1.72
CA ASP A 184 -9.59 -13.08 0.68
C ASP A 184 -11.01 -12.88 1.19
N PHE A 185 -11.25 -13.21 2.47
CA PHE A 185 -12.54 -12.99 3.11
C PHE A 185 -12.81 -11.49 3.32
N ALA A 186 -11.80 -10.74 3.77
CA ALA A 186 -11.92 -9.29 3.94
C ALA A 186 -12.17 -8.54 2.62
N ILE A 187 -11.56 -9.01 1.52
CA ILE A 187 -11.77 -8.42 0.19
C ILE A 187 -13.19 -8.71 -0.33
N ALA A 188 -13.77 -9.83 0.04
CA ALA A 188 -15.11 -10.21 -0.36
C ALA A 188 -16.22 -9.52 0.46
N ASN A 189 -15.93 -9.05 1.67
CA ASN A 189 -16.85 -8.35 2.59
C ASN A 189 -16.91 -6.85 2.33
#